data_642774c8bc71d1dbca0755700e75fb57
#
_entry.id   642774c8bc71d1dbca0755700e75fb57
#
_cell.length_a   1.000
_cell.length_b   1.000
_cell.length_c   1.000
_cell.angle_alpha   90.00
_cell.angle_beta   90.00
_cell.angle_gamma   90.00
#
_symmetry.space_group_name_H-M   'P 1'
#
loop_
_entity.id
_entity.type
_entity.pdbx_description
1 polymer ?
#
loop_
_entity_poly.entity_id
_entity_poly.type
_entity_poly.pdbx_seq_one_letter_code
_entity_poly.pdbx_strand_id
1 'polypeptide(L)'
;MLTISKALSASQAEIYHREEFANAQGNYYSEGESIRGEWHGKLAEQWGLHGEVDQEQFARLANGQHPTSGEQLVRHTTPREYLDARGETVRPMEHRAGWDATFSAPKSVSLTALVGGDDDVRQAHRESVRNRNR
;
A
#
# COMPACT_ATOMS: atom_id res chain seq x y z
N MET A 1 2.19 11.29 12.45
CA MET A 1 2.48 12.10 11.24
C MET A 1 1.99 11.32 10.03
N LEU A 2 1.31 11.98 9.13
CA LEU A 2 0.88 11.40 7.86
C LEU A 2 1.83 11.83 6.75
N THR A 3 2.36 10.87 6.01
CA THR A 3 3.16 11.11 4.81
C THR A 3 2.48 10.45 3.62
N ILE A 4 2.33 11.17 2.52
CA ILE A 4 1.73 10.66 1.29
C ILE A 4 2.80 10.62 0.20
N SER A 5 2.96 9.49 -0.46
CA SER A 5 3.90 9.32 -1.58
C SER A 5 3.44 10.08 -2.83
N LYS A 6 4.33 10.15 -3.82
CA LYS A 6 3.92 10.44 -5.19
C LYS A 6 3.08 9.27 -5.73
N ALA A 7 2.33 9.52 -6.81
CA ALA A 7 1.57 8.45 -7.46
C ALA A 7 2.50 7.29 -7.87
N LEU A 8 2.12 6.07 -7.53
CA LEU A 8 2.84 4.85 -7.86
C LEU A 8 2.33 4.28 -9.18
N SER A 9 3.24 3.75 -9.99
CA SER A 9 2.88 2.90 -11.14
C SER A 9 2.46 1.51 -10.67
N ALA A 10 1.85 0.71 -11.54
CA ALA A 10 1.44 -0.65 -11.21
C ALA A 10 2.63 -1.50 -10.74
N SER A 11 3.74 -1.47 -11.48
CA SER A 11 4.95 -2.21 -11.12
C SER A 11 5.58 -1.75 -9.81
N GLN A 12 5.60 -0.44 -9.56
CA GLN A 12 6.09 0.10 -8.28
C GLN A 12 5.21 -0.33 -7.11
N ALA A 13 3.90 -0.31 -7.27
CA ALA A 13 2.96 -0.75 -6.25
C ALA A 13 3.12 -2.24 -5.93
N GLU A 14 3.29 -3.09 -6.94
CA GLU A 14 3.51 -4.53 -6.75
C GLU A 14 4.84 -4.83 -6.05
N ILE A 15 5.93 -4.17 -6.45
CA ILE A 15 7.24 -4.32 -5.82
C ILE A 15 7.18 -3.87 -4.36
N TYR A 16 6.62 -2.69 -4.12
CA TYR A 16 6.48 -2.15 -2.78
C TYR A 16 5.69 -3.09 -1.86
N HIS A 17 4.53 -3.57 -2.33
CA HIS A 17 3.72 -4.52 -1.58
C HIS A 17 4.47 -5.83 -1.29
N ARG A 18 5.21 -6.36 -2.26
CA ARG A 18 6.01 -7.59 -2.10
C ARG A 18 7.13 -7.39 -1.08
N GLU A 19 7.86 -6.30 -1.15
CA GLU A 19 8.96 -5.99 -0.24
C GLU A 19 8.48 -5.78 1.19
N GLU A 20 7.39 -5.07 1.39
CA GLU A 20 6.78 -4.89 2.72
C GLU A 20 6.38 -6.23 3.35
N PHE A 21 5.82 -7.15 2.58
CA PHE A 21 5.45 -8.48 3.06
C PHE A 21 6.65 -9.41 3.26
N ALA A 22 7.67 -9.33 2.40
CA ALA A 22 8.89 -10.13 2.54
C ALA A 22 9.73 -9.68 3.73
N ASN A 23 9.81 -8.37 3.98
CA ASN A 23 10.58 -7.79 5.07
C ASN A 23 9.89 -7.95 6.44
N ALA A 24 8.59 -8.24 6.48
CA ALA A 24 7.89 -8.53 7.74
C ALA A 24 8.47 -9.75 8.47
N GLN A 25 9.12 -10.67 7.76
CA GLN A 25 9.79 -11.83 8.36
C GLN A 25 11.17 -11.53 8.99
N GLY A 26 11.78 -10.40 8.65
CA GLY A 26 13.13 -10.04 9.11
C GLY A 26 13.22 -8.77 9.96
N ASN A 27 12.11 -8.14 10.26
CA ASN A 27 12.09 -6.92 11.03
C ASN A 27 12.27 -7.21 12.53
N TYR A 28 13.30 -6.61 13.13
CA TYR A 28 13.56 -6.62 14.58
C TYR A 28 12.32 -6.25 15.43
N TYR A 29 11.38 -5.51 14.85
CA TYR A 29 10.15 -5.04 15.51
C TYR A 29 8.94 -5.98 15.35
N SER A 30 9.07 -7.04 14.56
CA SER A 30 7.99 -7.99 14.28
C SER A 30 8.37 -9.43 14.63
N GLU A 31 9.12 -9.63 15.72
CA GLU A 31 9.39 -10.98 16.21
C GLU A 31 8.07 -11.73 16.47
N GLY A 32 7.68 -12.55 15.49
CA GLY A 32 6.57 -13.51 15.61
C GLY A 32 5.25 -13.16 14.93
N GLU A 33 5.02 -11.93 14.46
CA GLU A 33 3.79 -11.59 13.74
C GLU A 33 4.07 -11.10 12.32
N SER A 34 3.72 -11.90 11.34
CA SER A 34 3.57 -11.45 9.96
C SER A 34 2.40 -10.46 9.91
N ILE A 35 2.69 -9.17 9.83
CA ILE A 35 1.67 -8.15 9.64
C ILE A 35 1.20 -8.24 8.20
N ARG A 36 0.07 -8.91 7.99
CA ARG A 36 -0.56 -9.01 6.69
C ARG A 36 -1.42 -7.76 6.45
N GLY A 37 -1.44 -7.29 5.21
CA GLY A 37 -2.34 -6.20 4.80
C GLY A 37 -3.81 -6.63 4.90
N GLU A 38 -4.67 -5.70 5.24
CA GLU A 38 -6.12 -5.91 5.28
C GLU A 38 -6.82 -4.93 4.33
N TRP A 39 -7.90 -5.39 3.72
CA TRP A 39 -8.77 -4.55 2.91
C TRP A 39 -9.57 -3.58 3.77
N HIS A 40 -9.55 -2.30 3.43
CA HIS A 40 -10.31 -1.27 4.12
C HIS A 40 -10.98 -0.30 3.14
N GLY A 41 -12.06 0.30 3.58
CA GLY A 41 -12.75 1.36 2.87
C GLY A 41 -14.05 0.91 2.19
N LYS A 42 -14.89 1.88 1.88
CA LYS A 42 -16.24 1.66 1.34
C LYS A 42 -16.24 0.89 0.02
N LEU A 43 -15.25 1.12 -0.83
CA LEU A 43 -15.14 0.43 -2.12
C LEU A 43 -14.79 -1.05 -1.93
N ALA A 44 -13.90 -1.36 -0.99
CA ALA A 44 -13.58 -2.73 -0.63
C ALA A 44 -14.82 -3.48 -0.11
N GLU A 45 -15.61 -2.83 0.75
CA GLU A 45 -16.88 -3.38 1.26
C GLU A 45 -17.88 -3.64 0.13
N GLN A 46 -18.03 -2.71 -0.82
CA GLN A 46 -18.90 -2.85 -1.98
C GLN A 46 -18.50 -4.00 -2.90
N TRP A 47 -17.21 -4.29 -3.00
CA TRP A 47 -16.68 -5.39 -3.80
C TRP A 47 -16.57 -6.71 -3.03
N GLY A 48 -17.02 -6.74 -1.78
CA GLY A 48 -16.98 -7.93 -0.94
C GLY A 48 -15.55 -8.34 -0.53
N LEU A 49 -14.60 -7.38 -0.54
CA LEU A 49 -13.23 -7.61 -0.12
C LEU A 49 -13.13 -7.42 1.39
N HIS A 50 -12.85 -8.50 2.09
CA HIS A 50 -12.72 -8.51 3.54
C HIS A 50 -11.49 -9.30 3.96
N GLY A 51 -10.89 -8.91 5.09
CA GLY A 51 -9.76 -9.61 5.67
C GLY A 51 -8.45 -9.36 4.94
N GLU A 52 -7.62 -10.37 4.89
CA GLU A 52 -6.26 -10.27 4.35
C GLU A 52 -6.23 -9.95 2.85
N VAL A 53 -5.26 -9.13 2.48
CA VAL A 53 -5.00 -8.80 1.08
C VAL A 53 -4.26 -9.96 0.42
N ASP A 54 -4.90 -10.57 -0.58
CA ASP A 54 -4.24 -11.54 -1.45
C ASP A 54 -3.35 -10.84 -2.48
N GLN A 55 -2.15 -11.40 -2.70
CA GLN A 55 -1.16 -10.79 -3.59
C GLN A 55 -1.67 -10.69 -5.04
N GLU A 56 -2.40 -11.70 -5.51
CA GLU A 56 -2.97 -11.70 -6.86
C GLU A 56 -4.07 -10.65 -7.01
N GLN A 57 -4.95 -10.54 -6.01
CA GLN A 57 -5.99 -9.52 -5.98
C GLN A 57 -5.38 -8.12 -5.96
N PHE A 58 -4.32 -7.90 -5.19
CA PHE A 58 -3.62 -6.64 -5.16
C PHE A 58 -2.96 -6.31 -6.50
N ALA A 59 -2.30 -7.27 -7.14
CA ALA A 59 -1.68 -7.09 -8.45
C ALA A 59 -2.72 -6.72 -9.52
N ARG A 60 -3.88 -7.37 -9.53
CA ARG A 60 -5.00 -7.02 -10.43
C ARG A 60 -5.46 -5.57 -10.21
N LEU A 61 -5.67 -5.18 -8.96
CA LEU A 61 -6.08 -3.82 -8.62
C LEU A 61 -5.04 -2.79 -9.04
N ALA A 62 -3.76 -3.04 -8.78
CA ALA A 62 -2.66 -2.18 -9.20
C ALA A 62 -2.60 -2.00 -10.73
N ASN A 63 -2.98 -3.02 -11.49
CA ASN A 63 -3.09 -2.98 -12.94
C ASN A 63 -4.44 -2.41 -13.46
N GLY A 64 -5.27 -1.88 -12.58
CA GLY A 64 -6.57 -1.29 -12.94
C GLY A 64 -7.64 -2.31 -13.29
N GLN A 65 -7.54 -3.51 -12.73
CA GLN A 65 -8.51 -4.59 -12.88
C GLN A 65 -9.30 -4.80 -11.58
N HIS A 66 -10.49 -5.33 -11.70
CA HIS A 66 -11.29 -5.71 -10.54
C HIS A 66 -10.62 -6.89 -9.81
N PRO A 67 -10.38 -6.81 -8.49
CA PRO A 67 -9.60 -7.81 -7.76
C PRO A 67 -10.15 -9.23 -7.85
N THR A 68 -11.47 -9.39 -7.87
CA THR A 68 -12.13 -10.69 -7.88
C THR A 68 -12.42 -11.18 -9.29
N SER A 69 -13.05 -10.35 -10.14
CA SER A 69 -13.48 -10.76 -11.49
C SER A 69 -12.38 -10.64 -12.54
N GLY A 70 -11.36 -9.82 -12.31
CA GLY A 70 -10.33 -9.49 -13.30
C GLY A 70 -10.82 -8.56 -14.42
N GLU A 71 -12.03 -8.03 -14.33
CA GLU A 71 -12.56 -7.09 -15.30
C GLU A 71 -11.73 -5.81 -15.35
N GLN A 72 -11.45 -5.33 -16.57
CA GLN A 72 -10.66 -4.10 -16.76
C GLN A 72 -11.48 -2.87 -16.37
N LEU A 73 -11.09 -2.20 -15.29
CA LEU A 73 -11.76 -0.99 -14.79
C LEU A 73 -11.19 0.29 -15.39
N VAL A 74 -9.93 0.30 -15.76
CA VAL A 74 -9.20 1.46 -16.28
C VAL A 74 -8.73 1.16 -17.69
N ARG A 75 -8.98 2.07 -18.64
CA ARG A 75 -8.43 1.97 -19.99
C ARG A 75 -6.92 2.11 -19.95
N HIS A 76 -6.22 1.08 -20.41
CA HIS A 76 -4.81 1.20 -20.73
C HIS A 76 -4.65 2.00 -22.02
N THR A 77 -4.23 3.24 -21.90
CA THR A 77 -3.62 3.96 -23.01
C THR A 77 -2.15 3.61 -23.01
N THR A 78 -1.68 2.93 -24.05
CA THR A 78 -0.25 2.71 -24.23
C THR A 78 0.40 4.08 -24.44
N PRO A 79 1.18 4.59 -23.49
CA PRO A 79 1.79 5.90 -23.65
C PRO A 79 2.80 5.81 -24.78
N ARG A 80 2.68 6.71 -25.75
CA ARG A 80 3.71 6.85 -26.78
C ARG A 80 4.91 7.54 -26.16
N GLU A 81 6.07 6.91 -26.29
CA GLU A 81 7.33 7.58 -26.02
C GLU A 81 7.44 8.82 -26.91
N TYR A 82 7.78 9.94 -26.33
CA TYR A 82 8.04 11.16 -27.07
C TYR A 82 9.40 11.75 -26.66
N LEU A 83 10.02 12.45 -27.61
CA LEU A 83 11.24 13.20 -27.31
C LEU A 83 10.86 14.55 -26.72
N ASP A 84 11.47 14.87 -25.60
CA ASP A 84 11.32 16.19 -25.00
C ASP A 84 12.15 17.24 -25.78
N ALA A 85 12.02 18.50 -25.41
CA ALA A 85 12.77 19.61 -26.03
C ALA A 85 14.31 19.46 -25.90
N ARG A 86 14.79 18.57 -25.03
CA ARG A 86 16.21 18.26 -24.83
C ARG A 86 16.67 17.03 -25.61
N GLY A 87 15.78 16.38 -26.34
CA GLY A 87 16.09 15.17 -27.09
C GLY A 87 16.13 13.89 -26.25
N GLU A 88 15.66 13.95 -25.01
CA GLU A 88 15.55 12.77 -24.14
C GLU A 88 14.21 12.05 -24.37
N THR A 89 14.25 10.72 -24.38
CA THR A 89 13.04 9.91 -24.50
C THR A 89 12.27 9.94 -23.18
N VAL A 90 11.08 10.55 -23.19
CA VAL A 90 10.18 10.59 -22.04
C VAL A 90 9.16 9.46 -22.16
N ARG A 91 9.10 8.60 -21.14
CA ARG A 91 8.03 7.63 -20.96
C ARG A 91 7.01 8.16 -19.97
N PRO A 92 5.84 8.61 -20.41
CA PRO A 92 4.80 9.02 -19.48
C PRO A 92 4.34 7.81 -18.67
N MET A 93 3.93 8.06 -17.43
CA MET A 93 3.42 7.01 -16.54
C MET A 93 2.17 6.37 -17.17
N GLU A 94 2.21 5.05 -17.36
CA GLU A 94 1.12 4.30 -18.01
C GLU A 94 -0.20 4.40 -17.24
N HIS A 95 -0.14 4.15 -15.94
CA HIS A 95 -1.30 4.10 -15.07
C HIS A 95 -0.89 4.46 -13.64
N ARG A 96 -1.71 5.26 -12.99
CA ARG A 96 -1.55 5.55 -11.55
C ARG A 96 -2.25 4.46 -10.76
N ALA A 97 -1.50 3.55 -10.18
CA ALA A 97 -2.06 2.47 -9.36
C ALA A 97 -2.61 3.00 -8.03
N GLY A 98 -1.95 3.99 -7.45
CA GLY A 98 -2.37 4.56 -6.19
C GLY A 98 -1.32 5.45 -5.53
N TRP A 99 -1.54 5.74 -4.29
CA TRP A 99 -0.61 6.46 -3.42
C TRP A 99 -0.41 5.66 -2.15
N ASP A 100 0.80 5.71 -1.62
CA ASP A 100 1.08 5.21 -0.29
C ASP A 100 0.86 6.31 0.74
N ALA A 101 0.07 6.01 1.77
CA ALA A 101 -0.18 6.89 2.89
C ALA A 101 0.35 6.25 4.18
N THR A 102 1.46 6.77 4.67
CA THR A 102 2.12 6.24 5.87
C THR A 102 1.75 7.06 7.11
N PHE A 103 1.18 6.39 8.10
CA PHE A 103 0.88 6.96 9.42
C PHE A 103 1.96 6.58 10.42
N SER A 104 2.76 7.55 10.83
CA SER A 104 3.83 7.35 11.80
C SER A 104 3.44 7.86 13.18
N ALA A 105 3.68 7.04 14.20
CA ALA A 105 3.52 7.44 15.58
C ALA A 105 4.60 8.45 15.99
N PRO A 106 4.32 9.36 16.97
CA PRO A 106 5.36 10.16 17.58
C PRO A 106 6.48 9.28 18.19
N LYS A 107 7.70 9.79 18.23
CA LYS A 107 8.86 9.05 18.72
C LYS A 107 8.67 8.49 20.14
N SER A 108 8.02 9.25 21.02
CA SER A 108 7.70 8.82 22.38
C SER A 108 6.80 7.58 22.42
N VAL A 109 5.77 7.54 21.58
CA VAL A 109 4.86 6.39 21.45
C VAL A 109 5.60 5.19 20.87
N SER A 110 6.41 5.39 19.84
CA SER A 110 7.21 4.32 19.24
C SER A 110 8.22 3.74 20.23
N LEU A 111 8.90 4.56 21.02
CA LEU A 111 9.82 4.11 22.06
C LEU A 111 9.11 3.31 23.15
N THR A 112 7.95 3.76 23.62
CA THR A 112 7.17 3.05 24.64
C THR A 112 6.68 1.70 24.11
N ALA A 113 6.16 1.66 22.89
CA ALA A 113 5.61 0.44 22.31
C ALA A 113 6.69 -0.59 21.93
N LEU A 114 7.83 -0.14 21.40
CA LEU A 114 8.84 -1.02 20.82
C LEU A 114 9.97 -1.35 21.80
N VAL A 115 10.50 -0.34 22.48
CA VAL A 115 11.60 -0.53 23.46
C VAL A 115 11.06 -0.91 24.82
N GLY A 116 9.95 -0.30 25.26
CA GLY A 116 9.28 -0.61 26.51
C GLY A 116 8.46 -1.90 26.49
N GLY A 117 8.22 -2.49 25.31
CA GLY A 117 7.43 -3.70 25.16
C GLY A 117 5.96 -3.54 25.53
N ASP A 118 5.43 -2.32 25.46
CA ASP A 118 4.03 -2.03 25.78
C ASP A 118 3.12 -2.33 24.59
N ASP A 119 2.53 -3.51 24.60
CA ASP A 119 1.63 -3.97 23.55
C ASP A 119 0.31 -3.20 23.50
N ASP A 120 -0.17 -2.69 24.62
CA ASP A 120 -1.40 -1.89 24.69
C ASP A 120 -1.24 -0.58 23.93
N VAL A 121 -0.09 0.09 24.06
CA VAL A 121 0.23 1.31 23.31
C VAL A 121 0.34 1.01 21.80
N ARG A 122 0.94 -0.14 21.45
CA ARG A 122 1.03 -0.57 20.04
C ARG A 122 -0.35 -0.80 19.44
N GLN A 123 -1.21 -1.49 20.16
CA GLN A 123 -2.57 -1.77 19.73
C GLN A 123 -3.42 -0.51 19.64
N ALA A 124 -3.33 0.37 20.63
CA ALA A 124 -4.04 1.65 20.61
C ALA A 124 -3.66 2.52 19.41
N HIS A 125 -2.38 2.53 19.02
CA HIS A 125 -1.93 3.22 17.81
C HIS A 125 -2.54 2.59 16.54
N ARG A 126 -2.52 1.27 16.39
CA ARG A 126 -3.13 0.56 15.25
C ARG A 126 -4.63 0.85 15.13
N GLU A 127 -5.34 0.83 16.24
CA GLU A 127 -6.78 1.15 16.28
C GLU A 127 -7.07 2.61 15.91
N SER A 128 -6.22 3.53 16.35
CA SER A 128 -6.38 4.95 16.00
C SER A 128 -6.24 5.20 14.50
N VAL A 129 -5.31 4.52 13.83
CA VAL A 129 -5.14 4.58 12.37
C VAL A 129 -6.33 3.95 11.66
N ARG A 130 -6.79 2.78 12.13
CA ARG A 130 -7.95 2.10 11.56
C ARG A 130 -9.22 2.94 11.63
N ASN A 131 -9.46 3.62 12.74
CA ASN A 131 -10.64 4.45 12.95
C ASN A 131 -10.63 5.75 12.14
N ARG A 132 -9.46 6.26 11.76
CA ARG A 132 -9.35 7.44 10.87
C ARG A 132 -9.67 7.15 9.42
N ASN A 133 -9.60 5.88 9.01
CA ASN A 133 -9.84 5.44 7.63
C ASN A 133 -11.32 4.99 7.40
N ARG A 134 -12.15 5.14 8.39
CA ARG A 134 -13.60 4.95 8.31
C ARG A 134 -14.30 6.27 8.09
#